data_2db6ed6470e9c7b840db297892e9bfca
#
_entry.id   2db6ed6470e9c7b840db297892e9bfca
#
_cell.length_a   1.000
_cell.length_b   1.000
_cell.length_c   1.000
_cell.angle_alpha   90.00
_cell.angle_beta   90.00
_cell.angle_gamma   90.00
#
_symmetry.space_group_name_H-M   'P 1'
#
loop_
_entity.id
_entity.type
_entity.pdbx_description
1 polymer ?
#
loop_
_entity_poly.entity_id
_entity_poly.type
_entity_poly.pdbx_seq_one_letter_code
_entity_poly.pdbx_strand_id
1 'polypeptide(L)'
;MNDSNGKLNVSFNAEEGISMKIAICNEMFEGWKIEDVFEYVSEIGYEGVEIAPFTISNDVRNVERKKREEIRSLASSFNLEIVGTHWLLITPKGLHLTHPDENVRRLTEHYLCELIKFTSDIGGRILVFGSPDQRSILKRVSFRKAWNYAKEIFHACSRFAEDYDAVIAIEPLAKFLTNFINTAEEAIRLIEEVSHPNFRLNLDVYSMLDEGKPLPEIIKSSREYLVHFHINDDNKLGPGFGKVNFKPIIGALKEINYDKFISVEAFDFSPGPKRIASVSLETLRNLLRA
;
A
#
# COMPACT_ATOMS: atom_id res chain seq x y z
N MET A 1 18.33 14.07 -61.75
CA MET A 1 17.10 14.41 -61.08
C MET A 1 16.99 13.47 -59.87
N ASN A 2 17.12 14.04 -58.72
CA ASN A 2 17.22 13.34 -57.44
C ASN A 2 15.86 12.81 -57.00
N ASP A 3 15.85 11.60 -56.43
CA ASP A 3 14.83 11.22 -55.49
C ASP A 3 15.47 10.43 -54.35
N SER A 4 15.70 11.19 -53.26
CA SER A 4 16.24 10.73 -52.00
C SER A 4 15.13 10.65 -50.99
N ASN A 5 14.52 9.49 -50.83
CA ASN A 5 13.63 9.18 -49.71
C ASN A 5 14.37 8.35 -48.66
N GLY A 6 15.10 9.04 -47.77
CA GLY A 6 15.64 8.48 -46.55
C GLY A 6 14.53 8.23 -45.54
N LYS A 7 13.95 7.05 -45.52
CA LYS A 7 13.14 6.57 -44.38
C LYS A 7 14.09 6.12 -43.30
N LEU A 8 14.21 6.91 -42.23
CA LEU A 8 14.71 6.47 -40.95
C LEU A 8 13.76 5.38 -40.43
N ASN A 9 14.17 4.13 -40.53
CA ASN A 9 13.59 3.04 -39.79
C ASN A 9 14.01 3.19 -38.32
N VAL A 10 13.21 3.87 -37.55
CA VAL A 10 13.26 3.75 -36.08
C VAL A 10 12.57 2.41 -35.75
N SER A 11 13.41 1.38 -35.58
CA SER A 11 12.96 0.15 -34.95
C SER A 11 12.62 0.48 -33.52
N PHE A 12 11.32 0.60 -33.20
CA PHE A 12 10.84 0.48 -31.86
C PHE A 12 11.13 -0.95 -31.41
N ASN A 13 12.11 -1.12 -30.54
CA ASN A 13 12.26 -2.35 -29.75
C ASN A 13 11.07 -2.42 -28.80
N ALA A 14 10.01 -3.09 -29.23
CA ALA A 14 8.88 -3.47 -28.41
C ALA A 14 9.24 -4.76 -27.66
N GLU A 15 10.02 -4.67 -26.58
CA GLU A 15 10.21 -5.71 -25.57
C GLU A 15 10.83 -5.11 -24.29
N GLU A 16 10.41 -3.94 -23.85
CA GLU A 16 10.49 -3.64 -22.42
C GLU A 16 9.21 -4.17 -21.80
N GLY A 17 9.24 -5.42 -21.35
CA GLY A 17 8.14 -6.04 -20.63
C GLY A 17 7.80 -5.21 -19.39
N ILE A 18 6.52 -5.13 -19.04
CA ILE A 18 6.00 -4.48 -17.82
C ILE A 18 6.85 -4.95 -16.64
N SER A 19 7.62 -4.05 -16.05
CA SER A 19 8.50 -4.36 -14.92
C SER A 19 7.82 -3.92 -13.63
N MET A 20 7.18 -4.86 -12.94
CA MET A 20 6.73 -4.66 -11.56
C MET A 20 7.94 -4.67 -10.63
N LYS A 21 8.03 -3.68 -9.74
CA LYS A 21 9.07 -3.58 -8.72
C LYS A 21 8.64 -4.30 -7.44
N ILE A 22 9.60 -4.81 -6.68
CA ILE A 22 9.32 -5.50 -5.42
C ILE A 22 9.72 -4.62 -4.24
N ALA A 23 8.77 -4.39 -3.34
CA ALA A 23 8.99 -3.70 -2.07
C ALA A 23 8.66 -4.61 -0.88
N ILE A 24 8.99 -4.15 0.31
CA ILE A 24 8.71 -4.85 1.56
C ILE A 24 8.23 -3.86 2.63
N CYS A 25 7.24 -4.26 3.41
CA CYS A 25 6.75 -3.55 4.57
C CYS A 25 7.70 -3.73 5.76
N ASN A 26 7.98 -2.66 6.48
CA ASN A 26 9.05 -2.67 7.49
C ASN A 26 8.61 -3.10 8.90
N GLU A 27 7.33 -3.26 9.17
CA GLU A 27 6.81 -3.60 10.51
C GLU A 27 7.33 -4.93 11.04
N MET A 28 7.65 -5.87 10.14
CA MET A 28 8.20 -7.18 10.53
C MET A 28 9.62 -7.13 11.12
N PHE A 29 10.34 -6.01 10.92
CA PHE A 29 11.69 -5.79 11.46
C PHE A 29 11.63 -5.16 12.85
N GLU A 30 10.78 -5.70 13.71
CA GLU A 30 10.58 -5.19 15.07
C GLU A 30 11.90 -5.07 15.85
N GLY A 31 12.14 -3.89 16.43
CA GLY A 31 13.34 -3.59 17.22
C GLY A 31 14.58 -3.24 16.40
N TRP A 32 14.54 -3.30 15.06
CA TRP A 32 15.64 -2.85 14.22
C TRP A 32 15.64 -1.33 14.07
N LYS A 33 16.83 -0.75 13.92
CA LYS A 33 16.93 0.63 13.45
C LYS A 33 16.55 0.70 11.97
N ILE A 34 15.97 1.79 11.55
CA ILE A 34 15.56 1.97 10.15
C ILE A 34 16.74 1.85 9.17
N GLU A 35 17.93 2.27 9.59
CA GLU A 35 19.17 2.13 8.82
C GLU A 35 19.52 0.66 8.56
N ASP A 36 19.49 -0.18 9.62
CA ASP A 36 19.75 -1.62 9.52
C ASP A 36 18.71 -2.32 8.61
N VAL A 37 17.46 -1.84 8.62
CA VAL A 37 16.41 -2.33 7.72
C VAL A 37 16.74 -1.99 6.27
N PHE A 38 17.06 -0.73 5.97
CA PHE A 38 17.35 -0.28 4.62
C PHE A 38 18.60 -0.96 4.05
N GLU A 39 19.67 -1.06 4.84
CA GLU A 39 20.88 -1.79 4.46
C GLU A 39 20.54 -3.24 4.08
N TYR A 40 19.87 -3.97 4.97
CA TYR A 40 19.57 -5.38 4.76
C TYR A 40 18.64 -5.62 3.55
N VAL A 41 17.54 -4.88 3.41
CA VAL A 41 16.60 -5.12 2.31
C VAL A 41 17.18 -4.72 0.95
N SER A 42 18.05 -3.69 0.92
CA SER A 42 18.82 -3.33 -0.27
C SER A 42 19.83 -4.41 -0.64
N GLU A 43 20.63 -4.93 0.32
CA GLU A 43 21.60 -5.98 0.09
C GLU A 43 21.01 -7.24 -0.53
N ILE A 44 19.84 -7.69 -0.05
CA ILE A 44 19.19 -8.87 -0.62
C ILE A 44 18.45 -8.55 -1.94
N GLY A 45 18.24 -7.25 -2.24
CA GLY A 45 17.83 -6.74 -3.55
C GLY A 45 16.35 -6.40 -3.69
N TYR A 46 15.69 -5.93 -2.65
CA TYR A 46 14.43 -5.18 -2.79
C TYR A 46 14.71 -3.83 -3.45
N GLU A 47 13.71 -3.30 -4.17
CA GLU A 47 13.80 -2.02 -4.86
C GLU A 47 13.08 -0.91 -4.08
N GLY A 48 12.18 -1.28 -3.16
CA GLY A 48 11.44 -0.34 -2.35
C GLY A 48 11.14 -0.85 -0.95
N VAL A 49 10.77 0.09 -0.08
CA VAL A 49 10.33 -0.18 1.29
C VAL A 49 9.06 0.62 1.58
N GLU A 50 8.16 0.02 2.32
CA GLU A 50 6.95 0.66 2.80
C GLU A 50 7.01 0.80 4.32
N ILE A 51 6.74 1.99 4.82
CA ILE A 51 7.02 2.35 6.22
C ILE A 51 5.73 2.31 7.05
N ALA A 52 5.74 1.52 8.11
CA ALA A 52 4.76 1.64 9.18
C ALA A 52 5.16 2.80 10.11
N PRO A 53 4.39 3.90 10.19
CA PRO A 53 4.80 5.11 10.91
C PRO A 53 5.18 4.89 12.37
N PHE A 54 4.52 3.92 13.04
CA PHE A 54 4.80 3.60 14.44
C PHE A 54 6.20 3.04 14.67
N THR A 55 6.87 2.51 13.65
CA THR A 55 8.27 2.06 13.73
C THR A 55 9.24 3.23 13.84
N ILE A 56 8.80 4.42 13.44
CA ILE A 56 9.58 5.67 13.54
C ILE A 56 9.17 6.44 14.80
N SER A 57 7.87 6.61 15.04
CA SER A 57 7.33 7.33 16.18
C SER A 57 5.88 6.92 16.45
N ASN A 58 5.50 6.87 17.73
CA ASN A 58 4.11 6.70 18.13
C ASN A 58 3.19 7.87 17.71
N ASP A 59 3.77 8.98 17.25
CA ASP A 59 3.05 10.12 16.74
C ASP A 59 3.95 10.85 15.72
N VAL A 60 3.55 10.84 14.45
CA VAL A 60 4.35 11.43 13.36
C VAL A 60 4.51 12.95 13.50
N ARG A 61 3.65 13.63 14.28
CA ARG A 61 3.76 15.07 14.58
C ARG A 61 5.02 15.39 15.39
N ASN A 62 5.54 14.40 16.13
CA ASN A 62 6.76 14.53 16.92
C ASN A 62 8.04 14.26 16.10
N VAL A 63 7.92 13.86 14.85
CA VAL A 63 9.06 13.64 13.95
C VAL A 63 9.39 14.95 13.25
N GLU A 64 10.48 15.59 13.65
CA GLU A 64 10.92 16.85 13.06
C GLU A 64 11.18 16.69 11.55
N ARG A 65 10.98 17.76 10.79
CA ARG A 65 11.19 17.78 9.34
C ARG A 65 12.59 17.29 8.95
N LYS A 66 13.62 17.73 9.67
CA LYS A 66 15.00 17.29 9.46
C LYS A 66 15.12 15.76 9.52
N LYS A 67 14.48 15.13 10.50
CA LYS A 67 14.49 13.65 10.64
C LYS A 67 13.79 12.96 9.48
N ARG A 68 12.69 13.52 8.97
CA ARG A 68 11.98 13.00 7.79
C ARG A 68 12.87 13.09 6.54
N GLU A 69 13.56 14.20 6.33
CA GLU A 69 14.53 14.41 5.26
C GLU A 69 15.74 13.45 5.38
N GLU A 70 16.22 13.19 6.60
CA GLU A 70 17.26 12.18 6.85
C GLU A 70 16.82 10.77 6.46
N ILE A 71 15.59 10.36 6.79
CA ILE A 71 15.03 9.05 6.41
C ILE A 71 14.98 8.92 4.89
N ARG A 72 14.48 9.95 4.19
CA ARG A 72 14.46 9.98 2.73
C ARG A 72 15.84 9.85 2.11
N SER A 73 16.80 10.62 2.61
CA SER A 73 18.18 10.62 2.12
C SER A 73 18.86 9.28 2.38
N LEU A 74 18.56 8.67 3.52
CA LEU A 74 19.07 7.36 3.91
C LEU A 74 18.57 6.27 2.96
N ALA A 75 17.28 6.20 2.66
CA ALA A 75 16.73 5.25 1.71
C ALA A 75 17.40 5.41 0.32
N SER A 76 17.54 6.65 -0.15
CA SER A 76 18.21 6.95 -1.42
C SER A 76 19.67 6.52 -1.44
N SER A 77 20.39 6.59 -0.30
CA SER A 77 21.80 6.14 -0.22
C SER A 77 21.96 4.62 -0.38
N PHE A 78 20.90 3.87 -0.10
CA PHE A 78 20.83 2.42 -0.32
C PHE A 78 20.12 2.07 -1.66
N ASN A 79 19.87 3.03 -2.54
CA ASN A 79 19.11 2.86 -3.79
C ASN A 79 17.69 2.27 -3.58
N LEU A 80 17.05 2.58 -2.45
CA LEU A 80 15.69 2.18 -2.15
C LEU A 80 14.72 3.34 -2.42
N GLU A 81 13.57 3.01 -3.00
CA GLU A 81 12.43 3.93 -3.03
C GLU A 81 11.55 3.70 -1.78
N ILE A 82 11.20 4.78 -1.07
CA ILE A 82 10.12 4.70 -0.08
C ILE A 82 8.81 4.77 -0.86
N VAL A 83 8.09 3.65 -0.91
CA VAL A 83 6.83 3.53 -1.66
C VAL A 83 5.74 4.36 -1.00
N GLY A 84 5.62 4.22 0.31
CA GLY A 84 4.58 4.88 1.07
C GLY A 84 4.55 4.46 2.53
N THR A 85 3.39 4.61 3.13
CA THR A 85 3.12 4.24 4.52
C THR A 85 1.88 3.36 4.63
N HIS A 86 1.86 2.46 5.62
CA HIS A 86 0.76 1.56 5.93
C HIS A 86 0.56 1.48 7.46
N TRP A 87 -0.45 0.77 7.96
CA TRP A 87 -0.77 0.69 9.40
C TRP A 87 -0.96 2.07 10.06
N LEU A 88 -1.64 2.96 9.37
CA LEU A 88 -1.65 4.40 9.59
C LEU A 88 -2.16 4.84 10.97
N LEU A 89 -3.20 4.18 11.50
CA LEU A 89 -3.91 4.64 12.69
C LEU A 89 -3.67 3.77 13.94
N ILE A 90 -2.66 2.91 13.93
CA ILE A 90 -2.36 2.07 15.10
C ILE A 90 -1.90 2.90 16.30
N THR A 91 -1.23 4.00 16.02
CA THR A 91 -0.83 5.06 16.96
C THR A 91 -1.00 6.43 16.33
N PRO A 92 -1.25 7.49 17.13
CA PRO A 92 -1.60 7.46 18.56
C PRO A 92 -2.99 6.84 18.81
N LYS A 93 -3.29 6.49 20.06
CA LYS A 93 -4.60 5.96 20.40
C LYS A 93 -5.69 7.04 20.40
N GLY A 94 -6.95 6.62 20.26
CA GLY A 94 -8.11 7.53 20.26
C GLY A 94 -8.54 8.01 18.86
N LEU A 95 -7.91 7.53 17.80
CA LEU A 95 -8.33 7.79 16.43
C LEU A 95 -9.36 6.77 15.98
N HIS A 96 -10.36 7.21 15.21
CA HIS A 96 -11.35 6.30 14.65
C HIS A 96 -12.16 6.95 13.54
N LEU A 97 -12.14 6.37 12.34
CA LEU A 97 -12.75 6.91 11.12
C LEU A 97 -14.29 7.04 11.22
N THR A 98 -14.96 6.03 11.77
CA THR A 98 -16.42 5.92 11.79
C THR A 98 -17.03 6.24 13.17
N HIS A 99 -16.28 6.88 14.06
CA HIS A 99 -16.71 7.17 15.43
C HIS A 99 -17.97 8.06 15.47
N PRO A 100 -18.95 7.79 16.36
CA PRO A 100 -20.15 8.63 16.48
C PRO A 100 -19.86 10.06 16.95
N ASP A 101 -18.82 10.24 17.80
CA ASP A 101 -18.36 11.57 18.23
C ASP A 101 -17.59 12.26 17.11
N GLU A 102 -18.06 13.43 16.71
CA GLU A 102 -17.46 14.25 15.68
C GLU A 102 -16.04 14.71 16.03
N ASN A 103 -15.74 14.96 17.32
CA ASN A 103 -14.40 15.39 17.74
C ASN A 103 -13.35 14.30 17.47
N VAL A 104 -13.72 13.01 17.68
CA VAL A 104 -12.83 11.89 17.35
C VAL A 104 -12.61 11.81 15.85
N ARG A 105 -13.65 12.01 15.03
CA ARG A 105 -13.52 12.00 13.58
C ARG A 105 -12.65 13.15 13.07
N ARG A 106 -12.85 14.37 13.61
CA ARG A 106 -11.99 15.54 13.27
C ARG A 106 -10.54 15.32 13.67
N LEU A 107 -10.30 14.72 14.84
CA LEU A 107 -8.94 14.37 15.26
C LEU A 107 -8.31 13.35 14.30
N THR A 108 -9.09 12.37 13.84
CA THR A 108 -8.65 11.35 12.89
C THR A 108 -8.34 11.96 11.52
N GLU A 109 -9.20 12.85 11.01
CA GLU A 109 -8.98 13.59 9.77
C GLU A 109 -7.70 14.43 9.85
N HIS A 110 -7.55 15.19 10.93
CA HIS A 110 -6.34 15.99 11.13
C HIS A 110 -5.07 15.14 11.18
N TYR A 111 -5.12 14.00 11.85
CA TYR A 111 -3.98 13.10 11.93
C TYR A 111 -3.66 12.44 10.57
N LEU A 112 -4.67 12.11 9.77
CA LEU A 112 -4.45 11.65 8.39
C LEU A 112 -3.76 12.71 7.54
N CYS A 113 -4.08 13.99 7.71
CA CYS A 113 -3.35 15.08 7.05
C CYS A 113 -1.88 15.15 7.50
N GLU A 114 -1.59 14.92 8.78
CA GLU A 114 -0.20 14.85 9.26
C GLU A 114 0.55 13.62 8.73
N LEU A 115 -0.14 12.48 8.56
CA LEU A 115 0.42 11.31 7.90
C LEU A 115 0.71 11.56 6.42
N ILE A 116 -0.14 12.30 5.71
CA ILE A 116 0.09 12.70 4.31
C ILE A 116 1.39 13.53 4.21
N LYS A 117 1.55 14.55 5.06
CA LYS A 117 2.80 15.35 5.12
C LYS A 117 4.00 14.46 5.42
N PHE A 118 3.89 13.62 6.46
CA PHE A 118 4.96 12.72 6.86
C PHE A 118 5.38 11.80 5.72
N THR A 119 4.42 11.16 5.04
CA THR A 119 4.67 10.25 3.92
C THR A 119 5.39 10.96 2.78
N SER A 120 4.93 12.15 2.39
CA SER A 120 5.57 12.97 1.36
C SER A 120 6.98 13.43 1.77
N ASP A 121 7.16 13.89 3.01
CA ASP A 121 8.47 14.37 3.50
C ASP A 121 9.53 13.27 3.51
N ILE A 122 9.16 12.03 3.85
CA ILE A 122 10.07 10.87 3.78
C ILE A 122 10.29 10.35 2.36
N GLY A 123 9.58 10.88 1.37
CA GLY A 123 9.72 10.53 -0.06
C GLY A 123 8.73 9.50 -0.58
N GLY A 124 7.77 9.06 0.25
CA GLY A 124 6.69 8.17 -0.14
C GLY A 124 5.53 8.90 -0.80
N ARG A 125 4.68 8.15 -1.52
CA ARG A 125 3.50 8.68 -2.22
C ARG A 125 2.20 7.99 -1.86
N ILE A 126 2.25 6.75 -1.40
CA ILE A 126 1.07 5.93 -1.13
C ILE A 126 0.81 5.89 0.39
N LEU A 127 -0.42 6.13 0.81
CA LEU A 127 -0.87 5.88 2.17
C LEU A 127 -1.89 4.75 2.14
N VAL A 128 -1.49 3.55 2.53
CA VAL A 128 -2.39 2.39 2.57
C VAL A 128 -3.27 2.46 3.82
N PHE A 129 -4.56 2.68 3.60
CA PHE A 129 -5.54 2.74 4.67
C PHE A 129 -6.19 1.36 4.87
N GLY A 130 -5.55 0.52 5.69
CA GLY A 130 -6.11 -0.71 6.25
C GLY A 130 -6.80 -0.42 7.60
N SER A 131 -6.06 -0.33 8.68
CA SER A 131 -6.49 0.11 10.03
C SER A 131 -7.82 -0.50 10.51
N PRO A 132 -7.91 -1.84 10.69
CA PRO A 132 -9.17 -2.54 10.92
C PRO A 132 -9.94 -2.04 12.15
N ASP A 133 -9.25 -1.86 13.29
CA ASP A 133 -9.87 -1.42 14.53
C ASP A 133 -10.40 0.02 14.44
N GLN A 134 -9.66 0.89 13.76
CA GLN A 134 -9.97 2.31 13.69
C GLN A 134 -11.00 2.67 12.63
N ARG A 135 -11.46 1.68 11.85
CA ARG A 135 -12.53 1.88 10.86
C ARG A 135 -13.78 1.06 11.11
N SER A 136 -13.74 0.06 12.01
CA SER A 136 -14.87 -0.81 12.30
C SER A 136 -16.10 -0.01 12.76
N ILE A 137 -17.28 -0.42 12.29
CA ILE A 137 -18.54 0.22 12.68
C ILE A 137 -18.85 -0.09 14.14
N LEU A 138 -18.89 0.96 14.96
CA LEU A 138 -19.17 0.86 16.39
C LEU A 138 -20.65 0.61 16.66
N LYS A 139 -20.97 0.07 17.85
CA LYS A 139 -22.37 -0.10 18.31
C LYS A 139 -23.16 1.20 18.16
N ARG A 140 -24.40 1.11 17.67
CA ARG A 140 -25.33 2.23 17.43
C ARG A 140 -24.97 3.15 16.24
N VAL A 141 -23.93 2.84 15.48
CA VAL A 141 -23.66 3.49 14.19
C VAL A 141 -24.19 2.58 13.07
N SER A 142 -25.05 3.09 12.22
CA SER A 142 -25.50 2.33 11.04
C SER A 142 -24.42 2.33 9.95
N PHE A 143 -24.42 1.32 9.09
CA PHE A 143 -23.52 1.25 7.94
C PHE A 143 -23.55 2.55 7.11
N ARG A 144 -24.75 3.07 6.81
CA ARG A 144 -24.91 4.33 6.07
C ARG A 144 -24.26 5.53 6.75
N LYS A 145 -24.34 5.61 8.09
CA LYS A 145 -23.66 6.70 8.83
C LYS A 145 -22.14 6.54 8.76
N ALA A 146 -21.63 5.33 9.01
CA ALA A 146 -20.20 5.03 8.90
C ALA A 146 -19.67 5.34 7.51
N TRP A 147 -20.43 4.98 6.47
CA TRP A 147 -20.10 5.27 5.07
C TRP A 147 -19.98 6.77 4.80
N ASN A 148 -20.96 7.56 5.22
CA ASN A 148 -20.92 9.01 5.05
C ASN A 148 -19.75 9.64 5.80
N TYR A 149 -19.47 9.21 7.03
CA TYR A 149 -18.33 9.71 7.81
C TYR A 149 -17.00 9.42 7.09
N ALA A 150 -16.82 8.19 6.61
CA ALA A 150 -15.63 7.81 5.87
C ALA A 150 -15.49 8.63 4.57
N LYS A 151 -16.58 8.76 3.81
CA LYS A 151 -16.61 9.53 2.57
C LYS A 151 -16.20 10.98 2.78
N GLU A 152 -16.74 11.66 3.79
CA GLU A 152 -16.43 13.05 4.11
C GLU A 152 -14.94 13.22 4.47
N ILE A 153 -14.41 12.36 5.34
CA ILE A 153 -13.00 12.40 5.77
C ILE A 153 -12.07 12.11 4.59
N PHE A 154 -12.34 11.05 3.82
CA PHE A 154 -11.49 10.72 2.68
C PHE A 154 -11.53 11.79 1.58
N HIS A 155 -12.69 12.42 1.36
CA HIS A 155 -12.76 13.55 0.44
C HIS A 155 -11.88 14.73 0.89
N ALA A 156 -11.98 15.13 2.17
CA ALA A 156 -11.17 16.20 2.74
C ALA A 156 -9.66 15.87 2.70
N CYS A 157 -9.29 14.68 3.14
CA CYS A 157 -7.90 14.22 3.13
C CYS A 157 -7.32 14.09 1.72
N SER A 158 -8.12 13.64 0.74
CA SER A 158 -7.67 13.49 -0.65
C SER A 158 -7.39 14.83 -1.32
N ARG A 159 -8.21 15.84 -1.04
CA ARG A 159 -7.92 17.22 -1.48
C ARG A 159 -6.63 17.75 -0.86
N PHE A 160 -6.41 17.48 0.43
CA PHE A 160 -5.17 17.84 1.09
C PHE A 160 -3.95 17.10 0.51
N ALA A 161 -4.11 15.83 0.13
CA ALA A 161 -3.05 15.00 -0.44
C ALA A 161 -2.57 15.50 -1.82
N GLU A 162 -3.40 16.26 -2.54
CA GLU A 162 -3.03 16.86 -3.83
C GLU A 162 -1.82 17.78 -3.71
N ASP A 163 -1.75 18.61 -2.65
CA ASP A 163 -0.63 19.53 -2.39
C ASP A 163 0.68 18.80 -2.06
N TYR A 164 0.62 17.50 -1.76
CA TYR A 164 1.75 16.66 -1.33
C TYR A 164 2.12 15.57 -2.33
N ASP A 165 1.50 15.55 -3.52
CA ASP A 165 1.68 14.48 -4.53
C ASP A 165 1.49 13.09 -3.91
N ALA A 166 0.53 12.95 -2.99
CA ALA A 166 0.25 11.74 -2.25
C ALA A 166 -1.12 11.18 -2.60
N VAL A 167 -1.27 9.86 -2.47
CA VAL A 167 -2.51 9.13 -2.77
C VAL A 167 -2.89 8.28 -1.56
N ILE A 168 -4.13 8.40 -1.09
CA ILE A 168 -4.69 7.50 -0.09
C ILE A 168 -5.23 6.27 -0.83
N ALA A 169 -4.70 5.11 -0.51
CA ALA A 169 -5.12 3.84 -1.07
C ALA A 169 -5.95 3.06 -0.03
N ILE A 170 -7.28 3.05 -0.20
CA ILE A 170 -8.17 2.26 0.66
C ILE A 170 -7.94 0.77 0.41
N GLU A 171 -7.82 0.01 1.47
CA GLU A 171 -7.63 -1.43 1.43
C GLU A 171 -8.89 -2.14 1.92
N PRO A 172 -9.59 -2.92 1.10
CA PRO A 172 -10.62 -3.83 1.56
C PRO A 172 -9.99 -4.89 2.48
N LEU A 173 -10.59 -5.13 3.63
CA LEU A 173 -10.08 -6.11 4.59
C LEU A 173 -11.07 -7.25 4.81
N ALA A 174 -10.54 -8.45 5.07
CA ALA A 174 -11.34 -9.62 5.37
C ALA A 174 -12.35 -9.37 6.50
N LYS A 175 -13.53 -10.01 6.42
CA LYS A 175 -14.66 -9.82 7.36
C LYS A 175 -14.33 -10.17 8.80
N PHE A 176 -13.35 -11.04 9.02
CA PHE A 176 -12.90 -11.38 10.37
C PHE A 176 -11.97 -10.30 10.98
N LEU A 177 -11.48 -9.35 10.19
CA LEU A 177 -10.65 -8.22 10.64
C LEU A 177 -11.50 -6.98 10.96
N THR A 178 -12.50 -6.70 10.13
CA THR A 178 -13.36 -5.52 10.27
C THR A 178 -14.77 -5.78 9.70
N ASN A 179 -15.73 -4.97 10.07
CA ASN A 179 -17.09 -5.02 9.53
C ASN A 179 -17.42 -3.86 8.58
N PHE A 180 -16.37 -3.24 7.99
CA PHE A 180 -16.52 -2.06 7.13
C PHE A 180 -15.51 -2.07 5.98
N ILE A 181 -16.00 -2.05 4.74
CA ILE A 181 -15.23 -2.16 3.48
C ILE A 181 -14.48 -3.49 3.43
N ASN A 182 -15.21 -4.54 3.04
CA ASN A 182 -14.70 -5.91 3.05
C ASN A 182 -14.45 -6.49 1.65
N THR A 183 -14.81 -5.77 0.60
CA THR A 183 -14.61 -6.21 -0.78
C THR A 183 -14.04 -5.10 -1.64
N ALA A 184 -13.32 -5.48 -2.69
CA ALA A 184 -12.86 -4.53 -3.71
C ALA A 184 -14.03 -3.71 -4.31
N GLU A 185 -15.18 -4.34 -4.50
CA GLU A 185 -16.40 -3.67 -5.01
C GLU A 185 -16.91 -2.58 -4.07
N GLU A 186 -16.93 -2.85 -2.74
CA GLU A 186 -17.28 -1.83 -1.74
C GLU A 186 -16.28 -0.67 -1.72
N ALA A 187 -14.99 -0.98 -1.81
CA ALA A 187 -13.94 0.05 -1.86
C ALA A 187 -14.04 0.90 -3.13
N ILE A 188 -14.25 0.29 -4.30
CA ILE A 188 -14.44 1.00 -5.57
C ILE A 188 -15.66 1.93 -5.49
N ARG A 189 -16.78 1.45 -4.97
CA ARG A 189 -17.94 2.29 -4.75
C ARG A 189 -17.64 3.50 -3.85
N LEU A 190 -16.86 3.31 -2.78
CA LEU A 190 -16.46 4.43 -1.93
C LEU A 190 -15.54 5.41 -2.68
N ILE A 191 -14.62 4.90 -3.49
CA ILE A 191 -13.72 5.71 -4.33
C ILE A 191 -14.54 6.57 -5.30
N GLU A 192 -15.52 5.98 -5.97
CA GLU A 192 -16.42 6.70 -6.89
C GLU A 192 -17.24 7.78 -6.18
N GLU A 193 -17.76 7.48 -4.98
CA GLU A 193 -18.52 8.45 -4.20
C GLU A 193 -17.67 9.56 -3.57
N VAL A 194 -16.40 9.30 -3.21
CA VAL A 194 -15.42 10.31 -2.79
C VAL A 194 -15.04 11.20 -3.98
N SER A 195 -14.98 10.62 -5.18
CA SER A 195 -14.78 11.31 -6.45
C SER A 195 -13.55 12.23 -6.48
N HIS A 196 -12.39 11.70 -6.05
CA HIS A 196 -11.12 12.44 -6.05
C HIS A 196 -9.97 11.59 -6.60
N PRO A 197 -9.08 12.14 -7.47
CA PRO A 197 -7.98 11.37 -8.07
C PRO A 197 -6.97 10.84 -7.05
N ASN A 198 -6.83 11.46 -5.90
CA ASN A 198 -5.91 11.05 -4.84
C ASN A 198 -6.55 10.08 -3.82
N PHE A 199 -7.71 9.49 -4.14
CA PHE A 199 -8.31 8.39 -3.39
C PHE A 199 -8.46 7.19 -4.31
N ARG A 200 -7.71 6.11 -4.04
CA ARG A 200 -7.55 4.95 -4.92
C ARG A 200 -7.60 3.66 -4.10
N LEU A 201 -7.28 2.54 -4.75
CA LEU A 201 -7.38 1.19 -4.21
C LEU A 201 -6.00 0.58 -3.95
N ASN A 202 -5.82 -0.03 -2.79
CA ASN A 202 -4.84 -1.10 -2.54
C ASN A 202 -5.57 -2.44 -2.49
N LEU A 203 -5.02 -3.48 -3.08
CA LEU A 203 -5.48 -4.86 -2.90
C LEU A 203 -4.44 -5.65 -2.10
N ASP A 204 -4.92 -6.45 -1.17
CA ASP A 204 -4.12 -7.36 -0.35
C ASP A 204 -4.56 -8.80 -0.58
N VAL A 205 -3.60 -9.70 -0.82
CA VAL A 205 -3.92 -11.09 -1.19
C VAL A 205 -4.64 -11.81 -0.05
N TYR A 206 -4.17 -11.70 1.19
CA TYR A 206 -4.79 -12.35 2.34
C TYR A 206 -6.24 -11.90 2.57
N SER A 207 -6.51 -10.63 2.39
CA SER A 207 -7.86 -10.06 2.49
C SER A 207 -8.75 -10.49 1.33
N MET A 208 -8.23 -10.51 0.09
CA MET A 208 -8.99 -10.97 -1.09
C MET A 208 -9.42 -12.44 -0.98
N LEU A 209 -8.70 -13.30 -0.25
CA LEU A 209 -9.09 -14.71 -0.05
C LEU A 209 -10.47 -14.86 0.63
N ASP A 210 -10.91 -13.86 1.41
CA ASP A 210 -12.21 -13.85 2.09
C ASP A 210 -13.38 -13.35 1.21
N GLU A 211 -13.09 -12.79 0.02
CA GLU A 211 -14.14 -12.23 -0.84
C GLU A 211 -14.97 -13.30 -1.57
N GLY A 212 -14.48 -14.55 -1.63
CA GLY A 212 -15.20 -15.66 -2.26
C GLY A 212 -15.26 -15.59 -3.80
N LYS A 213 -14.45 -14.75 -4.43
CA LYS A 213 -14.26 -14.62 -5.87
C LYS A 213 -12.85 -15.04 -6.26
N PRO A 214 -12.60 -15.51 -7.50
CA PRO A 214 -11.24 -15.74 -7.97
C PRO A 214 -10.41 -14.46 -7.92
N LEU A 215 -9.22 -14.49 -7.29
CA LEU A 215 -8.37 -13.32 -7.13
C LEU A 215 -8.03 -12.61 -8.45
N PRO A 216 -7.77 -13.33 -9.57
CA PRO A 216 -7.56 -12.69 -10.87
C PRO A 216 -8.75 -11.86 -11.36
N GLU A 217 -9.98 -12.25 -11.03
CA GLU A 217 -11.17 -11.49 -11.40
C GLU A 217 -11.27 -10.20 -10.59
N ILE A 218 -10.99 -10.26 -9.29
CA ILE A 218 -10.93 -9.08 -8.40
C ILE A 218 -9.89 -8.09 -8.94
N ILE A 219 -8.68 -8.56 -9.27
CA ILE A 219 -7.59 -7.71 -9.78
C ILE A 219 -8.00 -7.05 -11.10
N LYS A 220 -8.53 -7.82 -12.05
CA LYS A 220 -8.93 -7.31 -13.37
C LYS A 220 -10.05 -6.27 -13.29
N SER A 221 -11.06 -6.52 -12.46
CA SER A 221 -12.17 -5.57 -12.26
C SER A 221 -11.75 -4.29 -11.54
N SER A 222 -10.63 -4.32 -10.84
CA SER A 222 -10.09 -3.18 -10.08
C SER A 222 -9.10 -2.31 -10.88
N ARG A 223 -8.80 -2.64 -12.14
CA ARG A 223 -7.74 -2.04 -12.97
C ARG A 223 -7.68 -0.51 -12.89
N GLU A 224 -8.82 0.17 -13.06
CA GLU A 224 -8.88 1.63 -13.14
C GLU A 224 -8.62 2.34 -11.80
N TYR A 225 -8.69 1.59 -10.69
CA TYR A 225 -8.60 2.13 -9.33
C TYR A 225 -7.31 1.70 -8.61
N LEU A 226 -6.67 0.60 -9.06
CA LEU A 226 -5.57 -0.04 -8.38
C LEU A 226 -4.27 0.77 -8.50
N VAL A 227 -3.75 1.25 -7.37
CA VAL A 227 -2.48 2.00 -7.32
C VAL A 227 -1.40 1.29 -6.53
N HIS A 228 -1.75 0.34 -5.68
CA HIS A 228 -0.82 -0.41 -4.86
C HIS A 228 -1.29 -1.85 -4.65
N PHE A 229 -0.35 -2.75 -4.33
CA PHE A 229 -0.65 -4.17 -4.18
C PHE A 229 0.19 -4.78 -3.05
N HIS A 230 -0.49 -5.27 -2.01
CA HIS A 230 0.13 -6.06 -0.95
C HIS A 230 0.07 -7.54 -1.29
N ILE A 231 1.18 -8.23 -1.09
CA ILE A 231 1.29 -9.65 -1.36
C ILE A 231 1.77 -10.42 -0.13
N ASN A 232 1.00 -11.42 0.23
CA ASN A 232 1.20 -12.29 1.38
C ASN A 232 0.57 -13.65 1.11
N ASP A 233 0.80 -14.60 2.02
CA ASP A 233 0.28 -15.96 1.89
C ASP A 233 -0.92 -16.21 2.81
N ASP A 234 -1.61 -17.34 2.64
CA ASP A 234 -2.82 -17.71 3.39
C ASP A 234 -2.58 -17.96 4.89
N ASN A 235 -1.33 -18.04 5.29
CA ASN A 235 -0.88 -18.26 6.66
C ASN A 235 -0.33 -17.01 7.37
N LYS A 236 -0.64 -15.81 6.86
CA LYS A 236 -0.19 -14.51 7.40
C LYS A 236 1.30 -14.21 7.24
N LEU A 237 2.02 -15.01 6.49
CA LEU A 237 3.43 -14.81 6.15
C LEU A 237 3.56 -14.24 4.73
N GLY A 238 4.76 -13.84 4.35
CA GLY A 238 5.03 -13.44 2.97
C GLY A 238 4.91 -14.60 1.96
N PRO A 239 4.95 -14.32 0.65
CA PRO A 239 4.87 -15.32 -0.40
C PRO A 239 5.90 -16.44 -0.26
N GLY A 240 5.47 -17.69 -0.47
CA GLY A 240 6.32 -18.88 -0.42
C GLY A 240 6.30 -19.64 0.90
N PHE A 241 5.51 -19.19 1.86
CA PHE A 241 5.34 -19.86 3.15
C PHE A 241 4.04 -20.66 3.27
N GLY A 242 3.03 -20.37 2.47
CA GLY A 242 1.71 -20.98 2.52
C GLY A 242 1.36 -21.73 1.23
N LYS A 243 0.09 -21.68 0.84
CA LYS A 243 -0.48 -22.47 -0.25
C LYS A 243 -1.06 -21.61 -1.38
N VAL A 244 -0.95 -20.31 -1.33
CA VAL A 244 -1.48 -19.43 -2.37
C VAL A 244 -0.79 -19.72 -3.70
N ASN A 245 -1.56 -19.95 -4.74
CA ASN A 245 -1.04 -20.02 -6.10
C ASN A 245 -0.89 -18.60 -6.68
N PHE A 246 0.30 -18.05 -6.63
CA PHE A 246 0.58 -16.70 -7.10
C PHE A 246 0.64 -16.55 -8.63
N LYS A 247 0.82 -17.63 -9.40
CA LYS A 247 0.93 -17.53 -10.87
C LYS A 247 -0.27 -16.83 -11.53
N PRO A 248 -1.53 -17.17 -11.21
CA PRO A 248 -2.69 -16.47 -11.76
C PRO A 248 -2.79 -15.01 -11.29
N ILE A 249 -2.32 -14.70 -10.08
CA ILE A 249 -2.30 -13.34 -9.50
C ILE A 249 -1.34 -12.46 -10.32
N ILE A 250 -0.09 -12.90 -10.45
CA ILE A 250 0.93 -12.21 -11.26
C ILE A 250 0.49 -12.10 -12.71
N GLY A 251 -0.13 -13.16 -13.27
CA GLY A 251 -0.72 -13.13 -14.61
C GLY A 251 -1.76 -12.02 -14.77
N ALA A 252 -2.68 -11.90 -13.80
CA ALA A 252 -3.70 -10.85 -13.81
C ALA A 252 -3.12 -9.44 -13.70
N LEU A 253 -2.09 -9.25 -12.86
CA LEU A 253 -1.38 -7.97 -12.75
C LEU A 253 -0.67 -7.61 -14.08
N LYS A 254 -0.03 -8.58 -14.74
CA LYS A 254 0.55 -8.39 -16.09
C LYS A 254 -0.52 -8.03 -17.13
N GLU A 255 -1.68 -8.72 -17.13
CA GLU A 255 -2.78 -8.46 -18.07
C GLU A 255 -3.39 -7.06 -17.95
N ILE A 256 -3.43 -6.49 -16.74
CA ILE A 256 -3.92 -5.12 -16.54
C ILE A 256 -2.84 -4.04 -16.73
N ASN A 257 -1.63 -4.44 -17.13
CA ASN A 257 -0.45 -3.58 -17.26
C ASN A 257 -0.07 -2.87 -15.95
N TYR A 258 -0.09 -3.61 -14.83
CA TYR A 258 0.35 -3.07 -13.54
C TYR A 258 1.88 -2.96 -13.53
N ASP A 259 2.40 -1.74 -13.45
CA ASP A 259 3.82 -1.37 -13.57
C ASP A 259 4.40 -0.76 -12.28
N LYS A 260 3.69 -0.95 -11.15
CA LYS A 260 4.05 -0.35 -9.86
C LYS A 260 4.67 -1.38 -8.92
N PHE A 261 4.78 -0.99 -7.64
CA PHE A 261 5.31 -1.86 -6.61
C PHE A 261 4.31 -2.96 -6.18
N ILE A 262 4.87 -4.14 -5.93
CA ILE A 262 4.24 -5.22 -5.17
C ILE A 262 4.98 -5.27 -3.84
N SER A 263 4.29 -4.92 -2.74
CA SER A 263 4.90 -4.89 -1.39
C SER A 263 4.61 -6.19 -0.64
N VAL A 264 5.67 -6.84 -0.18
CA VAL A 264 5.54 -7.99 0.75
C VAL A 264 5.12 -7.47 2.11
N GLU A 265 3.95 -7.91 2.57
CA GLU A 265 3.44 -7.64 3.92
C GLU A 265 3.28 -8.97 4.67
N ALA A 266 3.56 -8.99 5.95
CA ALA A 266 3.35 -10.14 6.80
C ALA A 266 2.68 -9.72 8.12
N PHE A 267 1.88 -10.63 8.70
CA PHE A 267 1.18 -10.41 9.97
C PHE A 267 1.61 -11.41 11.05
N ASP A 268 2.41 -12.40 10.69
CA ASP A 268 3.10 -13.33 11.59
C ASP A 268 4.60 -13.20 11.36
N PHE A 269 5.35 -12.82 12.39
CA PHE A 269 6.78 -12.59 12.32
C PHE A 269 7.60 -13.74 12.92
N SER A 270 6.95 -14.85 13.29
CA SER A 270 7.57 -15.99 14.00
C SER A 270 8.76 -16.62 13.28
N PRO A 271 8.88 -16.65 11.93
CA PRO A 271 10.08 -17.15 11.25
C PRO A 271 11.27 -16.20 11.33
N GLY A 272 11.05 -14.96 11.77
CA GLY A 272 12.01 -13.88 11.80
C GLY A 272 12.10 -13.09 10.47
N PRO A 273 12.42 -11.78 10.57
CA PRO A 273 12.32 -10.86 9.43
C PRO A 273 13.25 -11.25 8.26
N LYS A 274 14.47 -11.68 8.55
CA LYS A 274 15.42 -12.09 7.50
C LYS A 274 14.89 -13.24 6.64
N ARG A 275 14.30 -14.25 7.28
CA ARG A 275 13.76 -15.40 6.56
C ARG A 275 12.51 -15.03 5.76
N ILE A 276 11.61 -14.23 6.34
CA ILE A 276 10.42 -13.76 5.63
C ILE A 276 10.85 -12.97 4.39
N ALA A 277 11.72 -11.98 4.56
CA ALA A 277 12.18 -11.14 3.46
C ALA A 277 12.88 -11.95 2.35
N SER A 278 13.82 -12.83 2.68
CA SER A 278 14.58 -13.57 1.67
C SER A 278 13.73 -14.58 0.89
N VAL A 279 12.89 -15.37 1.56
CA VAL A 279 12.02 -16.37 0.90
C VAL A 279 10.97 -15.69 0.02
N SER A 280 10.36 -14.60 0.51
CA SER A 280 9.35 -13.87 -0.26
C SER A 280 9.95 -13.25 -1.53
N LEU A 281 11.12 -12.64 -1.41
CA LEU A 281 11.81 -12.04 -2.56
C LEU A 281 12.17 -13.09 -3.61
N GLU A 282 12.74 -14.22 -3.20
CA GLU A 282 13.08 -15.32 -4.11
C GLU A 282 11.84 -15.85 -4.83
N THR A 283 10.75 -16.07 -4.08
CA THR A 283 9.47 -16.51 -4.64
C THR A 283 8.95 -15.53 -5.70
N LEU A 284 8.91 -14.23 -5.39
CA LEU A 284 8.43 -13.21 -6.32
C LEU A 284 9.32 -13.07 -7.55
N ARG A 285 10.63 -13.07 -7.39
CA ARG A 285 11.57 -13.02 -8.53
C ARG A 285 11.38 -14.17 -9.49
N ASN A 286 11.16 -15.38 -8.98
CA ASN A 286 10.88 -16.57 -9.81
C ASN A 286 9.55 -16.45 -10.56
N LEU A 287 8.51 -15.88 -9.91
CA LEU A 287 7.20 -15.66 -10.51
C LEU A 287 7.20 -14.56 -11.58
N LEU A 288 7.96 -13.50 -11.37
CA LEU A 288 8.01 -12.36 -12.31
C LEU A 288 8.81 -12.70 -13.58
N ARG A 289 9.80 -13.61 -13.48
CA ARG A 289 10.60 -14.11 -14.62
C ARG A 289 9.89 -15.16 -15.47
N ALA A 290 8.88 -15.82 -14.91
CA ALA A 290 8.10 -16.87 -15.60
C ALA A 290 7.00 -16.26 -16.48
#